data_b50535d0356a31161201230826b372c9
#
_entry.id   b50535d0356a31161201230826b372c9
#
_cell.length_a   1.000
_cell.length_b   1.000
_cell.length_c   1.000
_cell.angle_alpha   90.00
_cell.angle_beta   90.00
_cell.angle_gamma   90.00
#
_symmetry.space_group_name_H-M   'P 1'
#
loop_
_entity.id
_entity.type
_entity.pdbx_description
1 polymer ?
#
loop_
_entity_poly.entity_id
_entity_poly.type
_entity_poly.pdbx_seq_one_letter_code
_entity_poly.pdbx_strand_id
1 'polypeptide(L)'
;MKNRGVTLISLVVTIIVLLILAGITIGTIFDDNGIIEKAQEAANATEEAAKNDQAAINGLLNEMDSIINGIGGGNVPVIGSINGKITWSTGSATLTLTADVEGVTIQYRKNSESNWTNYTSAVPSLLHGDKVYARGIKGGETVINEKEFKIQDTIAPTVTIANASSTTNSISATATATDNEAGMGSSPQYTFYIKKTAEADSAYTQIGSSANTSVTKGGLEQNISYTIKVEVADVAGNKGQATKEITTGKIADAGEGLTNGAIIASSPVWSDGTASITLSTSSGLTIQYQKGGISGSWTTGTNVTGLHHRDTVFARLTDGKNYGGEASITILDTVIPQDARISLSGTSTTTAGNVTATVTLKDNESGVNATASKWTYNTNSGN
;
A
#
# COMPACT_ATOMS: atom_id res chain seq x y z
N MET A 1 35.92 34.91 3.23
CA MET A 1 35.16 34.54 2.02
C MET A 1 33.69 34.87 2.26
N LYS A 2 33.10 35.79 1.47
CA LYS A 2 31.69 36.14 1.61
C LYS A 2 30.86 35.06 0.90
N ASN A 3 30.14 34.24 1.68
CA ASN A 3 29.08 33.37 1.15
C ASN A 3 27.97 34.29 0.62
N ARG A 4 27.83 34.41 -0.70
CA ARG A 4 26.67 34.99 -1.33
C ARG A 4 25.57 33.91 -1.34
N GLY A 5 24.64 33.98 -0.42
CA GLY A 5 23.44 33.15 -0.45
C GLY A 5 22.68 33.42 -1.75
N VAL A 6 22.24 32.35 -2.40
CA VAL A 6 21.32 32.43 -3.53
C VAL A 6 20.03 33.09 -3.04
N THR A 7 19.63 34.21 -3.65
CA THR A 7 18.39 34.89 -3.28
C THR A 7 17.20 33.97 -3.59
N LEU A 8 16.14 34.04 -2.78
CA LEU A 8 14.91 33.25 -2.99
C LEU A 8 14.37 33.40 -4.43
N ILE A 9 14.50 34.60 -5.00
CA ILE A 9 14.12 34.93 -6.37
C ILE A 9 14.96 34.11 -7.38
N SER A 10 16.27 34.03 -7.17
CA SER A 10 17.15 33.26 -8.06
C SER A 10 16.83 31.76 -8.01
N LEU A 11 16.51 31.24 -6.83
CA LEU A 11 16.11 29.84 -6.65
C LEU A 11 14.78 29.56 -7.37
N VAL A 12 13.77 30.43 -7.19
CA VAL A 12 12.45 30.27 -7.83
C VAL A 12 12.58 30.35 -9.35
N VAL A 13 13.36 31.32 -9.87
CA VAL A 13 13.59 31.45 -11.32
C VAL A 13 14.29 30.21 -11.88
N THR A 14 15.28 29.66 -11.15
CA THR A 14 15.96 28.44 -11.58
C THR A 14 15.03 27.23 -11.62
N ILE A 15 14.14 27.08 -10.61
CA ILE A 15 13.14 26.01 -10.60
C ILE A 15 12.15 26.17 -11.76
N ILE A 16 11.65 27.37 -12.02
CA ILE A 16 10.73 27.64 -13.14
C ILE A 16 11.40 27.32 -14.49
N VAL A 17 12.66 27.72 -14.68
CA VAL A 17 13.41 27.45 -15.91
C VAL A 17 13.64 25.93 -16.07
N LEU A 18 13.97 25.20 -14.99
CA LEU A 18 14.12 23.75 -15.02
C LEU A 18 12.80 23.04 -15.34
N LEU A 19 11.67 23.51 -14.81
CA LEU A 19 10.35 22.95 -15.10
C LEU A 19 9.93 23.21 -16.56
N ILE A 20 10.23 24.39 -17.10
CA ILE A 20 9.97 24.72 -18.52
C ILE A 20 10.85 23.86 -19.44
N LEU A 21 12.15 23.74 -19.13
CA LEU A 21 13.08 22.90 -19.91
C LEU A 21 12.69 21.41 -19.83
N ALA A 22 12.30 20.90 -18.65
CA ALA A 22 11.80 19.54 -18.50
C ALA A 22 10.49 19.32 -19.26
N GLY A 23 9.56 20.30 -19.24
CA GLY A 23 8.31 20.24 -19.99
C GLY A 23 8.52 20.23 -21.51
N ILE A 24 9.46 21.03 -22.01
CA ILE A 24 9.81 21.05 -23.45
C ILE A 24 10.46 19.72 -23.87
N THR A 25 11.38 19.19 -23.05
CA THR A 25 12.04 17.90 -23.36
C THR A 25 11.06 16.72 -23.31
N ILE A 26 10.10 16.72 -22.38
CA ILE A 26 9.06 15.69 -22.32
C ILE A 26 8.09 15.84 -23.50
N GLY A 27 7.66 17.06 -23.84
CA GLY A 27 6.79 17.32 -25.00
C GLY A 27 7.42 16.83 -26.31
N THR A 28 8.70 17.13 -26.56
CA THR A 28 9.40 16.68 -27.78
C THR A 28 9.65 15.17 -27.85
N ILE A 29 9.52 14.44 -26.73
CA ILE A 29 9.66 12.97 -26.69
C ILE A 29 8.31 12.28 -26.95
N PHE A 30 7.20 12.85 -26.47
CA PHE A 30 5.88 12.22 -26.46
C PHE A 30 4.83 12.90 -27.35
N ASP A 31 5.14 14.00 -28.04
CA ASP A 31 4.22 14.67 -28.97
C ASP A 31 4.17 13.94 -30.32
N ASP A 32 3.09 14.14 -31.11
CA ASP A 32 2.82 13.49 -32.42
C ASP A 32 3.94 13.61 -33.47
N ASN A 33 5.00 14.36 -33.19
CA ASN A 33 6.27 14.43 -33.93
C ASN A 33 7.50 14.12 -33.04
N GLY A 34 7.30 13.53 -31.89
CA GLY A 34 8.35 13.25 -30.91
C GLY A 34 9.31 12.13 -31.33
N ILE A 35 10.47 12.09 -30.67
CA ILE A 35 11.54 11.10 -30.98
C ILE A 35 11.03 9.67 -30.81
N ILE A 36 10.13 9.40 -29.87
CA ILE A 36 9.57 8.06 -29.64
C ILE A 36 8.65 7.67 -30.79
N GLU A 37 7.78 8.57 -31.28
CA GLU A 37 6.90 8.31 -32.39
C GLU A 37 7.69 8.08 -33.67
N LYS A 38 8.69 8.92 -33.95
CA LYS A 38 9.60 8.71 -35.08
C LYS A 38 10.43 7.44 -34.99
N ALA A 39 10.82 7.03 -33.76
CA ALA A 39 11.49 5.78 -33.55
C ALA A 39 10.56 4.58 -33.76
N GLN A 40 9.29 4.70 -33.37
CA GLN A 40 8.25 3.70 -33.60
C GLN A 40 7.90 3.62 -35.10
N GLU A 41 7.75 4.75 -35.80
CA GLU A 41 7.56 4.81 -37.24
C GLU A 41 8.74 4.19 -37.99
N ALA A 42 9.98 4.50 -37.60
CA ALA A 42 11.19 3.91 -38.15
C ALA A 42 11.29 2.40 -37.89
N ALA A 43 10.91 1.97 -36.69
CA ALA A 43 10.85 0.55 -36.33
C ALA A 43 9.79 -0.17 -37.18
N ASN A 44 8.60 0.40 -37.30
CA ASN A 44 7.51 -0.14 -38.13
C ASN A 44 7.90 -0.18 -39.61
N ALA A 45 8.50 0.90 -40.14
CA ALA A 45 8.99 0.96 -41.51
C ALA A 45 10.11 -0.08 -41.76
N THR A 46 10.99 -0.29 -40.78
CA THR A 46 12.05 -1.30 -40.86
C THR A 46 11.47 -2.73 -40.83
N GLU A 47 10.46 -2.96 -40.01
CA GLU A 47 9.75 -4.24 -39.96
C GLU A 47 8.97 -4.51 -41.25
N GLU A 48 8.33 -3.49 -41.83
CA GLU A 48 7.62 -3.59 -43.09
C GLU A 48 8.60 -3.81 -44.27
N ALA A 49 9.75 -3.09 -44.27
CA ALA A 49 10.83 -3.33 -45.23
C ALA A 49 11.40 -4.75 -45.09
N ALA A 50 11.64 -5.23 -43.87
CA ALA A 50 12.11 -6.60 -43.66
C ALA A 50 11.10 -7.66 -44.10
N LYS A 51 9.79 -7.39 -43.92
CA LYS A 51 8.72 -8.29 -44.46
C LYS A 51 8.70 -8.27 -45.98
N ASN A 52 8.90 -7.11 -46.60
CA ASN A 52 8.96 -7.00 -48.07
C ASN A 52 10.22 -7.65 -48.63
N ASP A 53 11.37 -7.47 -48.00
CA ASP A 53 12.62 -8.15 -48.38
C ASP A 53 12.51 -9.66 -48.19
N GLN A 54 11.89 -10.13 -47.10
CA GLN A 54 11.63 -11.56 -46.90
C GLN A 54 10.67 -12.14 -47.96
N ALA A 55 9.66 -11.36 -48.37
CA ALA A 55 8.76 -11.76 -49.43
C ALA A 55 9.48 -11.83 -50.79
N ALA A 56 10.35 -10.86 -51.07
CA ALA A 56 11.17 -10.83 -52.29
C ALA A 56 12.18 -11.99 -52.33
N ILE A 57 12.84 -12.30 -51.20
CA ILE A 57 13.74 -13.42 -51.04
C ILE A 57 12.99 -14.74 -51.23
N ASN A 58 11.80 -14.88 -50.65
CA ASN A 58 10.97 -16.08 -50.82
C ASN A 58 10.50 -16.22 -52.27
N GLY A 59 10.20 -15.11 -52.96
CA GLY A 59 9.91 -15.09 -54.40
C GLY A 59 11.06 -15.58 -55.25
N LEU A 60 12.28 -15.09 -54.99
CA LEU A 60 13.50 -15.52 -55.68
C LEU A 60 13.86 -16.99 -55.39
N LEU A 61 13.69 -17.45 -54.13
CA LEU A 61 13.88 -18.86 -53.77
C LEU A 61 12.88 -19.75 -54.50
N ASN A 62 11.62 -19.34 -54.64
CA ASN A 62 10.58 -20.06 -55.34
C ASN A 62 10.87 -20.12 -56.88
N GLU A 63 11.40 -19.02 -57.48
CA GLU A 63 11.87 -19.03 -58.87
C GLU A 63 13.07 -19.96 -59.05
N MET A 64 14.05 -19.93 -58.17
CA MET A 64 15.19 -20.85 -58.19
C MET A 64 14.78 -22.30 -58.03
N ASP A 65 13.89 -22.63 -57.10
CA ASP A 65 13.33 -23.98 -56.95
C ASP A 65 12.53 -24.41 -58.18
N SER A 66 11.80 -23.49 -58.81
CA SER A 66 11.09 -23.77 -60.09
C SER A 66 12.06 -24.09 -61.22
N ILE A 67 13.21 -23.42 -61.31
CA ILE A 67 14.25 -23.68 -62.29
C ILE A 67 14.98 -25.02 -62.01
N ILE A 68 15.29 -25.28 -60.76
CA ILE A 68 15.99 -26.50 -60.30
C ILE A 68 15.09 -27.72 -60.49
N ASN A 69 13.80 -27.63 -60.18
CA ASN A 69 12.83 -28.72 -60.32
C ASN A 69 12.37 -28.94 -61.75
N GLY A 70 12.53 -27.95 -62.67
CA GLY A 70 12.31 -28.12 -64.13
C GLY A 70 13.35 -28.99 -64.84
N ILE A 71 14.46 -29.33 -64.14
CA ILE A 71 15.58 -30.12 -64.75
C ILE A 71 15.58 -31.59 -64.32
N GLY A 72 14.71 -32.02 -63.38
CA GLY A 72 14.71 -33.45 -62.98
C GLY A 72 13.61 -33.82 -62.02
N GLY A 73 12.56 -34.44 -62.53
CA GLY A 73 11.71 -35.39 -61.82
C GLY A 73 10.79 -34.87 -60.68
N GLY A 74 9.55 -34.57 -61.04
CA GLY A 74 8.40 -34.90 -60.19
C GLY A 74 8.11 -34.15 -58.89
N ASN A 75 8.72 -32.98 -58.66
CA ASN A 75 8.32 -32.14 -57.51
C ASN A 75 7.43 -30.99 -58.00
N VAL A 76 6.19 -30.96 -57.53
CA VAL A 76 5.28 -29.83 -57.81
C VAL A 76 5.90 -28.56 -57.27
N PRO A 77 6.07 -27.48 -58.07
CA PRO A 77 6.66 -26.23 -57.55
C PRO A 77 5.85 -25.72 -56.35
N VAL A 78 6.55 -25.35 -55.27
CA VAL A 78 5.92 -24.63 -54.14
C VAL A 78 5.55 -23.27 -54.67
N ILE A 79 4.24 -22.98 -54.78
CA ILE A 79 3.72 -21.73 -55.28
C ILE A 79 2.92 -21.06 -54.15
N GLY A 80 3.40 -19.93 -53.63
CA GLY A 80 2.67 -19.12 -52.71
C GLY A 80 2.91 -19.45 -51.21
N SER A 81 2.14 -18.79 -50.37
CA SER A 81 2.23 -18.87 -48.91
C SER A 81 0.85 -18.92 -48.25
N ILE A 82 0.84 -19.44 -47.02
CA ILE A 82 -0.33 -19.36 -46.13
C ILE A 82 -0.07 -18.26 -45.11
N ASN A 83 -1.01 -17.33 -45.01
CA ASN A 83 -1.04 -16.26 -43.98
C ASN A 83 -2.04 -16.62 -42.90
N GLY A 84 -1.68 -16.30 -41.68
CA GLY A 84 -2.51 -16.58 -40.51
C GLY A 84 -2.75 -15.28 -39.70
N LYS A 85 -4.00 -15.07 -39.28
CA LYS A 85 -4.36 -14.01 -38.33
C LYS A 85 -4.91 -14.66 -37.07
N ILE A 86 -4.22 -14.45 -35.97
CA ILE A 86 -4.68 -14.86 -34.63
C ILE A 86 -5.60 -13.75 -34.07
N THR A 87 -6.73 -14.20 -33.53
CA THR A 87 -7.67 -13.29 -32.85
C THR A 87 -8.01 -13.92 -31.50
N TRP A 88 -7.71 -13.20 -30.42
CA TRP A 88 -8.01 -13.62 -29.08
C TRP A 88 -9.44 -13.26 -28.66
N SER A 89 -10.01 -14.10 -27.82
CA SER A 89 -11.23 -13.85 -27.06
C SER A 89 -11.02 -14.52 -25.72
N THR A 90 -11.25 -13.83 -24.64
CA THR A 90 -10.92 -14.18 -23.24
C THR A 90 -10.66 -15.68 -23.01
N GLY A 91 -9.39 -16.03 -22.82
CA GLY A 91 -8.94 -17.39 -22.52
C GLY A 91 -8.70 -18.31 -23.74
N SER A 92 -9.03 -17.90 -24.96
CA SER A 92 -8.78 -18.71 -26.17
C SER A 92 -8.63 -17.86 -27.42
N ALA A 93 -7.98 -18.41 -28.43
CA ALA A 93 -7.80 -17.77 -29.72
C ALA A 93 -8.46 -18.53 -30.85
N THR A 94 -8.68 -17.84 -31.95
CA THR A 94 -9.01 -18.38 -33.25
C THR A 94 -7.90 -18.03 -34.24
N LEU A 95 -7.60 -18.93 -35.19
CA LEU A 95 -6.66 -18.67 -36.26
C LEU A 95 -7.41 -18.70 -37.62
N THR A 96 -7.44 -17.55 -38.28
CA THR A 96 -7.91 -17.44 -39.64
C THR A 96 -6.76 -17.63 -40.61
N LEU A 97 -6.90 -18.53 -41.57
CA LEU A 97 -5.89 -18.87 -42.57
C LEU A 97 -6.34 -18.40 -43.95
N THR A 98 -5.41 -17.86 -44.74
CA THR A 98 -5.62 -17.47 -46.12
C THR A 98 -4.43 -17.91 -46.96
N ALA A 99 -4.66 -18.41 -48.16
CA ALA A 99 -3.61 -18.67 -49.15
C ALA A 99 -3.57 -17.48 -50.15
N ASP A 100 -2.38 -17.13 -50.58
CA ASP A 100 -2.17 -16.09 -51.61
C ASP A 100 -2.30 -16.63 -53.06
N VAL A 101 -2.60 -17.92 -53.18
CA VAL A 101 -2.78 -18.60 -54.47
C VAL A 101 -4.22 -19.09 -54.63
N GLU A 102 -4.85 -18.75 -55.71
CA GLU A 102 -6.24 -19.11 -56.00
C GLU A 102 -6.40 -20.63 -56.30
N GLY A 103 -7.51 -21.21 -55.85
CA GLY A 103 -7.86 -22.60 -56.05
C GLY A 103 -7.08 -23.58 -55.20
N VAL A 104 -6.38 -23.12 -54.18
CA VAL A 104 -5.71 -23.98 -53.18
C VAL A 104 -6.66 -24.31 -52.04
N THR A 105 -6.75 -25.56 -51.66
CA THR A 105 -7.39 -26.02 -50.42
C THR A 105 -6.38 -26.01 -49.32
N ILE A 106 -6.63 -25.18 -48.27
CA ILE A 106 -5.81 -25.20 -47.07
C ILE A 106 -6.20 -26.38 -46.21
N GLN A 107 -5.20 -27.15 -45.77
CA GLN A 107 -5.35 -28.18 -44.73
C GLN A 107 -4.57 -27.75 -43.49
N TYR A 108 -5.09 -28.08 -42.34
CA TYR A 108 -4.43 -27.79 -41.07
C TYR A 108 -4.47 -28.98 -40.10
N ARG A 109 -3.57 -28.99 -39.15
CA ARG A 109 -3.56 -29.89 -37.97
C ARG A 109 -3.08 -29.11 -36.74
N LYS A 110 -3.53 -29.54 -35.55
CA LYS A 110 -3.16 -28.90 -34.29
C LYS A 110 -2.12 -29.73 -33.56
N ASN A 111 -1.16 -29.05 -32.94
CA ASN A 111 -0.17 -29.66 -32.06
C ASN A 111 0.46 -30.94 -32.66
N SER A 112 0.31 -32.07 -31.99
CA SER A 112 0.85 -33.38 -32.42
C SER A 112 -0.15 -34.24 -33.21
N GLU A 113 -1.28 -33.68 -33.66
CA GLU A 113 -2.22 -34.42 -34.50
C GLU A 113 -1.52 -34.89 -35.78
N SER A 114 -1.78 -36.14 -36.20
CA SER A 114 -1.23 -36.73 -37.43
C SER A 114 -2.11 -36.46 -38.62
N ASN A 115 -3.41 -36.26 -38.42
CA ASN A 115 -4.39 -36.12 -39.49
C ASN A 115 -4.57 -34.67 -39.92
N TRP A 116 -4.62 -34.46 -41.24
CA TRP A 116 -4.91 -33.16 -41.82
C TRP A 116 -6.41 -32.96 -41.99
N THR A 117 -6.91 -31.79 -41.59
CA THR A 117 -8.30 -31.36 -41.70
C THR A 117 -8.40 -30.27 -42.76
N ASN A 118 -9.38 -30.30 -43.63
CA ASN A 118 -9.61 -29.23 -44.60
C ASN A 118 -10.09 -27.96 -43.86
N TYR A 119 -9.44 -26.85 -44.14
CA TYR A 119 -9.79 -25.57 -43.57
C TYR A 119 -11.04 -25.00 -44.27
N THR A 120 -12.13 -24.88 -43.53
CA THR A 120 -13.41 -24.30 -44.03
C THR A 120 -13.85 -23.09 -43.25
N SER A 121 -13.32 -22.91 -42.06
CA SER A 121 -13.59 -21.76 -41.15
C SER A 121 -12.42 -21.59 -40.20
N ALA A 122 -12.36 -20.45 -39.51
CA ALA A 122 -11.32 -20.17 -38.53
C ALA A 122 -11.14 -21.34 -37.53
N VAL A 123 -9.90 -21.71 -37.27
CA VAL A 123 -9.53 -22.79 -36.34
C VAL A 123 -9.82 -22.33 -34.92
N PRO A 124 -10.80 -22.92 -34.22
CA PRO A 124 -11.26 -22.41 -32.94
C PRO A 124 -10.53 -23.04 -31.74
N SER A 125 -10.77 -22.44 -30.56
CA SER A 125 -10.40 -23.00 -29.23
C SER A 125 -8.89 -23.28 -29.11
N LEU A 126 -8.08 -22.38 -29.62
CA LEU A 126 -6.63 -22.43 -29.49
C LEU A 126 -6.23 -21.78 -28.15
N LEU A 127 -5.25 -22.37 -27.48
CA LEU A 127 -4.71 -21.86 -26.20
C LEU A 127 -3.29 -21.33 -26.44
N HIS A 128 -2.83 -20.51 -25.47
CA HIS A 128 -1.42 -20.11 -25.46
C HIS A 128 -0.51 -21.34 -25.47
N GLY A 129 0.51 -21.32 -26.34
CA GLY A 129 1.44 -22.41 -26.51
C GLY A 129 1.03 -23.43 -27.60
N ASP A 130 -0.23 -23.41 -28.06
CA ASP A 130 -0.65 -24.28 -29.15
C ASP A 130 0.10 -23.95 -30.44
N LYS A 131 0.23 -24.98 -31.31
CA LYS A 131 0.78 -24.88 -32.67
C LYS A 131 -0.25 -25.35 -33.66
N VAL A 132 -0.43 -24.57 -34.70
CA VAL A 132 -1.21 -24.99 -35.87
C VAL A 132 -0.28 -25.09 -37.07
N TYR A 133 -0.27 -26.23 -37.69
CA TYR A 133 0.45 -26.44 -38.92
C TYR A 133 -0.54 -26.37 -40.08
N ALA A 134 -0.19 -25.63 -41.12
CA ALA A 134 -1.05 -25.52 -42.31
C ALA A 134 -0.26 -25.74 -43.58
N ARG A 135 -0.89 -26.38 -44.57
CA ARG A 135 -0.34 -26.62 -45.91
C ARG A 135 -1.39 -26.36 -46.98
N GLY A 136 -0.94 -26.11 -48.19
CA GLY A 136 -1.83 -25.89 -49.34
C GLY A 136 -1.83 -27.05 -50.31
N ILE A 137 -3.02 -27.54 -50.68
CA ILE A 137 -3.23 -28.66 -51.61
C ILE A 137 -3.96 -28.16 -52.86
N LYS A 138 -3.48 -28.57 -54.04
CA LYS A 138 -4.14 -28.33 -55.31
C LYS A 138 -3.98 -29.55 -56.22
N GLY A 139 -5.07 -30.08 -56.76
CA GLY A 139 -5.05 -31.29 -57.60
C GLY A 139 -4.61 -32.57 -56.86
N GLY A 140 -4.68 -32.61 -55.53
CA GLY A 140 -4.21 -33.71 -54.69
C GLY A 140 -2.75 -33.60 -54.24
N GLU A 141 -2.00 -32.66 -54.78
CA GLU A 141 -0.57 -32.46 -54.49
C GLU A 141 -0.36 -31.28 -53.53
N THR A 142 0.72 -31.34 -52.73
CA THR A 142 1.11 -30.21 -51.85
C THR A 142 1.79 -29.13 -52.70
N VAL A 143 1.14 -27.99 -52.86
CA VAL A 143 1.64 -26.84 -53.63
C VAL A 143 2.14 -25.69 -52.72
N ILE A 144 1.75 -25.69 -51.46
CA ILE A 144 2.31 -24.79 -50.44
C ILE A 144 2.80 -25.65 -49.27
N ASN A 145 4.07 -25.51 -48.94
CA ASN A 145 4.70 -26.29 -47.88
C ASN A 145 4.05 -26.01 -46.52
N GLU A 146 4.24 -26.97 -45.61
CA GLU A 146 3.78 -26.84 -44.22
C GLU A 146 4.41 -25.60 -43.54
N LYS A 147 3.56 -24.81 -42.92
CA LYS A 147 3.94 -23.64 -42.12
C LYS A 147 3.38 -23.78 -40.72
N GLU A 148 4.22 -23.50 -39.71
CA GLU A 148 3.84 -23.46 -38.29
C GLU A 148 3.33 -22.08 -37.93
N PHE A 149 2.20 -22.03 -37.21
CA PHE A 149 1.65 -20.85 -36.53
C PHE A 149 1.65 -21.14 -35.03
N LYS A 150 2.44 -20.38 -34.29
CA LYS A 150 2.47 -20.43 -32.81
C LYS A 150 1.41 -19.52 -32.26
N ILE A 151 0.58 -20.05 -31.37
CA ILE A 151 -0.45 -19.26 -30.67
C ILE A 151 0.19 -18.72 -29.40
N GLN A 152 0.53 -17.46 -29.43
CA GLN A 152 1.22 -16.80 -28.32
C GLN A 152 0.45 -15.57 -27.89
N ASP A 153 0.22 -15.49 -26.60
CA ASP A 153 -0.18 -14.27 -25.91
C ASP A 153 1.08 -13.57 -25.39
N THR A 154 1.24 -12.32 -25.71
CA THR A 154 2.36 -11.47 -25.32
C THR A 154 1.90 -10.21 -24.58
N ILE A 155 0.61 -10.09 -24.32
CA ILE A 155 0.02 -8.94 -23.66
C ILE A 155 -0.06 -9.21 -22.16
N ALA A 156 0.46 -8.30 -21.37
CA ALA A 156 0.36 -8.40 -19.93
C ALA A 156 -1.05 -8.08 -19.43
N PRO A 157 -1.51 -8.70 -18.33
CA PRO A 157 -2.82 -8.41 -17.76
C PRO A 157 -2.91 -6.97 -17.29
N THR A 158 -4.09 -6.39 -17.43
CA THR A 158 -4.43 -5.09 -16.84
C THR A 158 -4.71 -5.29 -15.35
N VAL A 159 -3.88 -4.67 -14.51
CA VAL A 159 -3.98 -4.76 -13.04
C VAL A 159 -4.40 -3.42 -12.45
N THR A 160 -5.31 -3.43 -11.49
CA THR A 160 -5.73 -2.22 -10.76
C THR A 160 -5.79 -2.49 -9.26
N ILE A 161 -5.45 -1.48 -8.45
CA ILE A 161 -5.74 -1.46 -7.01
C ILE A 161 -7.07 -0.74 -6.83
N ALA A 162 -8.15 -1.53 -6.68
CA ALA A 162 -9.52 -1.04 -6.64
C ALA A 162 -9.82 -0.27 -5.36
N ASN A 163 -9.36 -0.79 -4.21
CA ASN A 163 -9.53 -0.16 -2.92
C ASN A 163 -8.23 -0.17 -2.13
N ALA A 164 -7.97 0.93 -1.43
CA ALA A 164 -6.91 1.02 -0.46
C ALA A 164 -7.40 1.84 0.73
N SER A 165 -7.09 1.40 1.94
CA SER A 165 -7.43 2.08 3.18
C SER A 165 -6.29 1.98 4.18
N SER A 166 -6.24 2.91 5.12
CA SER A 166 -5.21 2.95 6.15
C SER A 166 -5.77 3.21 7.53
N THR A 167 -5.05 2.73 8.53
CA THR A 167 -5.16 3.16 9.93
C THR A 167 -3.89 3.92 10.31
N THR A 168 -3.67 4.16 11.59
CA THR A 168 -2.42 4.79 12.08
C THR A 168 -1.20 3.89 11.92
N ASN A 169 -1.38 2.56 11.86
CA ASN A 169 -0.29 1.59 11.81
C ASN A 169 -0.47 0.48 10.76
N SER A 170 -1.47 0.55 9.92
CA SER A 170 -1.71 -0.48 8.90
C SER A 170 -2.25 0.10 7.60
N ILE A 171 -2.03 -0.64 6.52
CA ILE A 171 -2.60 -0.38 5.21
C ILE A 171 -3.21 -1.69 4.69
N SER A 172 -4.42 -1.59 4.15
CA SER A 172 -5.10 -2.67 3.43
C SER A 172 -5.30 -2.27 1.98
N ALA A 173 -5.13 -3.21 1.05
CA ALA A 173 -5.36 -2.99 -0.37
C ALA A 173 -6.07 -4.18 -1.00
N THR A 174 -6.93 -3.91 -1.98
CA THR A 174 -7.59 -4.92 -2.82
C THR A 174 -7.29 -4.61 -4.28
N ALA A 175 -6.86 -5.63 -5.03
CA ALA A 175 -6.53 -5.52 -6.44
C ALA A 175 -7.44 -6.40 -7.31
N THR A 176 -7.55 -6.04 -8.58
CA THR A 176 -8.17 -6.84 -9.63
C THR A 176 -7.23 -6.93 -10.82
N ALA A 177 -7.30 -8.04 -11.54
CA ALA A 177 -6.54 -8.23 -12.77
C ALA A 177 -7.46 -8.85 -13.83
N THR A 178 -7.31 -8.41 -15.07
CA THR A 178 -8.02 -8.94 -16.23
C THR A 178 -7.07 -9.08 -17.40
N ASP A 179 -7.22 -10.15 -18.15
CA ASP A 179 -6.55 -10.33 -19.41
C ASP A 179 -7.54 -10.80 -20.47
N ASN A 180 -7.47 -10.20 -21.66
CA ASN A 180 -8.40 -10.45 -22.76
C ASN A 180 -7.87 -11.49 -23.77
N GLU A 181 -6.61 -11.91 -23.63
CA GLU A 181 -6.00 -12.91 -24.51
C GLU A 181 -6.00 -14.30 -23.86
N ALA A 182 -4.89 -14.78 -23.34
CA ALA A 182 -4.83 -16.11 -22.72
C ALA A 182 -5.62 -16.20 -21.41
N GLY A 183 -5.94 -15.06 -20.81
CA GLY A 183 -6.73 -14.98 -19.59
C GLY A 183 -5.92 -15.14 -18.31
N MET A 184 -6.58 -14.95 -17.17
CA MET A 184 -5.95 -14.98 -15.85
C MET A 184 -5.82 -16.39 -15.25
N GLY A 185 -6.38 -17.40 -15.89
CA GLY A 185 -6.50 -18.72 -15.29
C GLY A 185 -7.51 -18.79 -14.14
N SER A 186 -7.63 -19.95 -13.52
CA SER A 186 -8.61 -20.19 -12.46
C SER A 186 -8.16 -19.69 -11.06
N SER A 187 -6.88 -19.45 -10.86
CA SER A 187 -6.32 -19.07 -9.57
C SER A 187 -5.08 -18.18 -9.74
N PRO A 188 -5.25 -16.95 -10.27
CA PRO A 188 -4.13 -16.04 -10.48
C PRO A 188 -3.49 -15.67 -9.13
N GLN A 189 -2.16 -15.56 -9.12
CA GLN A 189 -1.39 -15.23 -7.93
C GLN A 189 -1.13 -13.72 -7.88
N TYR A 190 -1.63 -13.07 -6.82
CA TYR A 190 -1.39 -11.66 -6.54
C TYR A 190 -0.20 -11.54 -5.58
N THR A 191 0.87 -10.92 -6.04
CA THR A 191 2.04 -10.65 -5.20
C THR A 191 2.08 -9.17 -4.85
N PHE A 192 1.91 -8.87 -3.56
CA PHE A 192 1.88 -7.50 -3.06
C PHE A 192 3.21 -7.12 -2.43
N TYR A 193 3.62 -5.90 -2.66
CA TYR A 193 4.82 -5.28 -2.11
C TYR A 193 4.48 -3.91 -1.51
N ILE A 194 5.32 -3.45 -0.58
CA ILE A 194 5.22 -2.14 0.02
C ILE A 194 6.61 -1.51 0.19
N LYS A 195 6.67 -0.18 0.07
CA LYS A 195 7.81 0.65 0.45
C LYS A 195 7.32 1.98 1.01
N LYS A 196 8.15 2.74 1.72
CA LYS A 196 7.85 4.17 1.93
C LYS A 196 7.95 4.88 0.58
N THR A 197 7.02 5.78 0.29
CA THR A 197 6.96 6.45 -1.02
C THR A 197 8.26 7.19 -1.38
N ALA A 198 8.91 7.79 -0.37
CA ALA A 198 10.16 8.50 -0.56
C ALA A 198 11.38 7.62 -0.84
N GLU A 199 11.29 6.30 -0.65
CA GLU A 199 12.39 5.37 -0.88
C GLU A 199 12.47 4.93 -2.36
N ALA A 200 13.63 4.46 -2.79
CA ALA A 200 13.83 3.91 -4.12
C ALA A 200 13.05 2.61 -4.34
N ASP A 201 12.83 2.22 -5.60
CA ASP A 201 12.09 0.99 -5.93
C ASP A 201 12.76 -0.30 -5.44
N SER A 202 14.08 -0.27 -5.23
CA SER A 202 14.82 -1.37 -4.59
C SER A 202 14.40 -1.66 -3.14
N ALA A 203 13.69 -0.73 -2.49
CA ALA A 203 13.20 -0.87 -1.12
C ALA A 203 11.85 -1.63 -1.01
N TYR A 204 11.23 -1.99 -2.13
CA TYR A 204 10.01 -2.80 -2.07
C TYR A 204 10.23 -4.10 -1.31
N THR A 205 9.41 -4.34 -0.30
CA THR A 205 9.35 -5.59 0.45
C THR A 205 8.04 -6.31 0.16
N GLN A 206 8.11 -7.61 -0.08
CA GLN A 206 6.93 -8.44 -0.30
C GLN A 206 6.13 -8.57 1.01
N ILE A 207 4.82 -8.36 0.93
CA ILE A 207 3.89 -8.42 2.07
C ILE A 207 2.82 -9.50 1.93
N GLY A 208 2.69 -10.11 0.76
CA GLY A 208 1.79 -11.22 0.50
C GLY A 208 1.96 -11.76 -0.92
N SER A 209 1.70 -13.06 -1.10
CA SER A 209 1.59 -13.70 -2.40
C SER A 209 0.62 -14.86 -2.29
N SER A 210 -0.53 -14.76 -2.96
CA SER A 210 -1.59 -15.77 -2.90
C SER A 210 -2.65 -15.50 -3.98
N ALA A 211 -3.61 -16.41 -4.11
CA ALA A 211 -4.81 -16.18 -4.91
C ALA A 211 -5.77 -15.14 -4.30
N ASN A 212 -5.54 -14.71 -3.05
CA ASN A 212 -6.34 -13.64 -2.44
C ASN A 212 -6.04 -12.31 -3.12
N THR A 213 -7.10 -11.62 -3.50
CA THR A 213 -7.03 -10.29 -4.12
C THR A 213 -6.75 -9.16 -3.13
N SER A 214 -6.69 -9.46 -1.83
CA SER A 214 -6.53 -8.47 -0.77
C SER A 214 -5.33 -8.77 0.11
N VAL A 215 -4.71 -7.73 0.63
CA VAL A 215 -3.60 -7.79 1.58
C VAL A 215 -3.78 -6.73 2.66
N THR A 216 -3.31 -7.02 3.88
CA THR A 216 -3.16 -6.05 4.96
C THR A 216 -1.74 -6.11 5.51
N LYS A 217 -1.08 -4.97 5.60
CA LYS A 217 0.22 -4.80 6.24
C LYS A 217 0.08 -3.95 7.50
N GLY A 218 0.36 -4.53 8.66
CA GLY A 218 0.43 -3.84 9.94
C GLY A 218 1.87 -3.50 10.37
N GLY A 219 1.99 -2.80 11.52
CA GLY A 219 3.26 -2.40 12.11
C GLY A 219 3.94 -1.24 11.38
N LEU A 220 3.17 -0.41 10.69
CA LEU A 220 3.64 0.75 9.94
C LEU A 220 3.78 1.98 10.86
N GLU A 221 4.58 2.94 10.44
CA GLU A 221 4.72 4.24 11.11
C GLU A 221 3.53 5.13 10.75
N GLN A 222 3.08 5.94 11.71
CA GLN A 222 1.99 6.90 11.50
C GLN A 222 2.44 8.08 10.63
N ASN A 223 1.49 8.69 9.91
CA ASN A 223 1.68 9.88 9.09
C ASN A 223 2.82 9.74 8.06
N ILE A 224 3.01 8.53 7.54
CA ILE A 224 3.98 8.22 6.49
C ILE A 224 3.24 7.77 5.23
N SER A 225 3.66 8.30 4.09
CA SER A 225 3.19 7.85 2.79
C SER A 225 3.93 6.58 2.36
N TYR A 226 3.17 5.56 1.99
CA TYR A 226 3.63 4.29 1.49
C TYR A 226 3.10 4.06 0.08
N THR A 227 3.90 3.41 -0.75
CA THR A 227 3.47 2.92 -2.06
C THR A 227 3.29 1.42 -1.99
N ILE A 228 2.07 0.95 -2.26
CA ILE A 228 1.77 -0.46 -2.47
C ILE A 228 1.92 -0.75 -3.96
N LYS A 229 2.57 -1.86 -4.28
CA LYS A 229 2.65 -2.42 -5.63
C LYS A 229 2.05 -3.82 -5.61
N VAL A 230 1.29 -4.17 -6.64
CA VAL A 230 0.81 -5.53 -6.89
C VAL A 230 1.29 -5.99 -8.25
N GLU A 231 1.76 -7.22 -8.34
CA GLU A 231 2.15 -7.91 -9.58
C GLU A 231 1.29 -9.17 -9.75
N VAL A 232 0.82 -9.40 -10.96
CA VAL A 232 0.02 -10.59 -11.32
C VAL A 232 0.48 -11.07 -12.69
N ALA A 233 0.59 -12.37 -12.87
CA ALA A 233 0.86 -12.98 -14.18
C ALA A 233 -0.43 -13.59 -14.75
N ASP A 234 -0.58 -13.52 -16.08
CA ASP A 234 -1.59 -14.27 -16.83
C ASP A 234 -1.19 -15.75 -17.01
N VAL A 235 -1.99 -16.50 -17.76
CA VAL A 235 -1.72 -17.91 -18.09
C VAL A 235 -0.47 -18.07 -18.96
N ALA A 236 -0.16 -17.08 -19.80
CA ALA A 236 1.02 -17.07 -20.67
C ALA A 236 2.32 -16.72 -19.91
N GLY A 237 2.21 -16.18 -18.68
CA GLY A 237 3.34 -15.76 -17.87
C GLY A 237 3.70 -14.28 -18.06
N ASN A 238 2.93 -13.51 -18.83
CA ASN A 238 3.13 -12.07 -18.93
C ASN A 238 2.73 -11.40 -17.63
N LYS A 239 3.52 -10.43 -17.16
CA LYS A 239 3.32 -9.79 -15.84
C LYS A 239 2.74 -8.40 -15.99
N GLY A 240 1.58 -8.19 -15.40
CA GLY A 240 1.00 -6.88 -15.16
C GLY A 240 1.25 -6.39 -13.74
N GLN A 241 1.25 -5.09 -13.55
CA GLN A 241 1.43 -4.47 -12.24
C GLN A 241 0.61 -3.20 -12.08
N ALA A 242 0.32 -2.85 -10.82
CA ALA A 242 -0.26 -1.58 -10.44
C ALA A 242 0.37 -1.07 -9.16
N THR A 243 0.37 0.26 -8.98
CA THR A 243 0.84 0.92 -7.76
C THR A 243 -0.22 1.86 -7.22
N LYS A 244 -0.21 2.06 -5.89
CA LYS A 244 -1.08 3.01 -5.20
C LYS A 244 -0.36 3.61 -4.02
N GLU A 245 -0.38 4.93 -3.94
CA GLU A 245 0.10 5.65 -2.76
C GLU A 245 -1.02 5.82 -1.75
N ILE A 246 -0.67 5.67 -0.46
CA ILE A 246 -1.58 5.87 0.66
C ILE A 246 -0.78 6.27 1.90
N THR A 247 -1.30 7.24 2.64
CA THR A 247 -0.68 7.72 3.87
C THR A 247 -1.37 7.09 5.07
N THR A 248 -0.59 6.56 6.01
CA THR A 248 -1.12 6.11 7.31
C THR A 248 -1.67 7.30 8.10
N GLY A 249 -2.71 7.06 8.87
CA GLY A 249 -3.29 8.06 9.75
C GLY A 249 -2.28 8.55 10.80
N LYS A 250 -2.60 9.66 11.44
CA LYS A 250 -1.88 10.20 12.60
C LYS A 250 -2.70 9.97 13.87
N ILE A 251 -2.07 9.54 14.96
CA ILE A 251 -2.70 9.57 16.27
C ILE A 251 -2.89 11.04 16.63
N ALA A 252 -4.10 11.43 16.99
CA ALA A 252 -4.43 12.80 17.33
C ALA A 252 -3.47 13.35 18.39
N ASP A 253 -3.03 14.59 18.22
CA ASP A 253 -2.29 15.29 19.26
C ASP A 253 -3.19 15.48 20.47
N ALA A 254 -2.61 15.47 21.67
CA ALA A 254 -3.33 15.83 22.88
C ALA A 254 -3.84 17.28 22.71
N GLY A 255 -5.13 17.48 22.89
CA GLY A 255 -5.64 18.82 23.14
C GLY A 255 -5.07 19.37 24.46
N GLU A 256 -5.34 20.62 24.78
CA GLU A 256 -4.90 21.24 26.03
C GLU A 256 -5.46 20.47 27.23
N GLY A 257 -4.58 19.76 27.94
CA GLY A 257 -4.87 19.00 29.16
C GLY A 257 -5.69 17.72 28.93
N LEU A 258 -5.83 16.91 30.00
CA LEU A 258 -6.61 15.65 29.98
C LEU A 258 -8.14 15.89 30.07
N THR A 259 -8.62 17.13 29.95
CA THR A 259 -10.05 17.45 29.99
C THR A 259 -10.69 17.72 28.65
N ASN A 260 -9.89 18.07 27.61
CA ASN A 260 -10.39 18.42 26.29
C ASN A 260 -9.62 17.74 25.15
N GLY A 261 -8.76 16.76 25.43
CA GLY A 261 -7.90 16.11 24.46
C GLY A 261 -8.41 14.76 24.00
N ALA A 262 -7.56 14.07 23.26
CA ALA A 262 -7.77 12.69 22.84
C ALA A 262 -7.87 11.71 24.04
N ILE A 263 -7.40 12.11 25.23
CA ILE A 263 -7.54 11.42 26.50
C ILE A 263 -8.28 12.34 27.48
N ILE A 264 -9.28 11.79 28.15
CA ILE A 264 -10.06 12.48 29.15
C ILE A 264 -9.82 11.79 30.50
N ALA A 265 -9.51 12.58 31.55
CA ALA A 265 -9.41 12.11 32.92
C ALA A 265 -10.68 12.46 33.71
N SER A 266 -11.14 11.55 34.55
CA SER A 266 -12.17 11.85 35.55
C SER A 266 -11.66 12.84 36.62
N SER A 267 -12.56 13.45 37.34
CA SER A 267 -12.20 14.12 38.62
C SER A 267 -11.54 13.13 39.57
N PRO A 268 -10.58 13.56 40.39
CA PRO A 268 -9.97 12.70 41.41
C PRO A 268 -11.03 12.20 42.42
N VAL A 269 -10.99 10.93 42.75
CA VAL A 269 -11.77 10.32 43.83
C VAL A 269 -10.82 9.99 44.95
N TRP A 270 -11.01 10.64 46.05
CA TRP A 270 -10.15 10.55 47.24
C TRP A 270 -10.61 9.46 48.22
N SER A 271 -9.67 8.76 48.80
CA SER A 271 -9.88 7.83 49.91
C SER A 271 -8.61 7.73 50.76
N ASP A 272 -8.70 8.00 52.06
CA ASP A 272 -7.64 7.84 53.05
C ASP A 272 -6.28 8.46 52.62
N GLY A 273 -6.31 9.71 52.17
CA GLY A 273 -5.10 10.46 51.78
C GLY A 273 -4.55 10.17 50.41
N THR A 274 -5.21 9.32 49.62
CA THR A 274 -4.82 9.02 48.24
C THR A 274 -5.98 9.21 47.29
N ALA A 275 -5.68 9.54 46.06
CA ALA A 275 -6.67 9.69 44.99
C ALA A 275 -6.53 8.62 43.89
N SER A 276 -7.61 8.41 43.17
CA SER A 276 -7.65 7.69 41.91
C SER A 276 -8.32 8.52 40.83
N ILE A 277 -7.90 8.33 39.58
CA ILE A 277 -8.56 8.88 38.41
C ILE A 277 -8.78 7.76 37.38
N THR A 278 -9.79 7.94 36.56
CA THR A 278 -10.04 7.09 35.39
C THR A 278 -9.73 7.87 34.12
N LEU A 279 -8.93 7.25 33.23
CA LEU A 279 -8.61 7.78 31.91
C LEU A 279 -9.52 7.14 30.86
N SER A 280 -9.97 7.91 29.88
CA SER A 280 -10.80 7.41 28.77
C SER A 280 -10.38 8.06 27.46
N THR A 281 -10.68 7.40 26.34
CA THR A 281 -10.49 7.92 24.99
C THR A 281 -11.61 7.42 24.08
N SER A 282 -12.02 8.24 23.13
CA SER A 282 -12.99 7.87 22.07
C SER A 282 -12.33 7.26 20.82
N SER A 283 -10.99 7.24 20.78
CA SER A 283 -10.25 6.84 19.57
C SER A 283 -10.16 5.32 19.35
N GLY A 284 -10.53 4.49 20.34
CA GLY A 284 -10.32 3.04 20.31
C GLY A 284 -8.87 2.60 20.47
N LEU A 285 -7.93 3.54 20.71
CA LEU A 285 -6.53 3.27 20.96
C LEU A 285 -6.29 2.90 22.42
N THR A 286 -5.13 2.28 22.67
CA THR A 286 -4.73 1.91 24.03
C THR A 286 -4.16 3.13 24.77
N ILE A 287 -4.57 3.33 26.05
CA ILE A 287 -4.00 4.36 26.91
C ILE A 287 -2.80 3.79 27.67
N GLN A 288 -1.72 4.53 27.68
CA GLN A 288 -0.58 4.33 28.58
C GLN A 288 -0.41 5.55 29.47
N TYR A 289 -0.05 5.33 30.73
CA TYR A 289 0.20 6.40 31.69
C TYR A 289 1.47 6.16 32.52
N GLN A 290 1.98 7.22 33.10
CA GLN A 290 3.01 7.21 34.15
C GLN A 290 2.76 8.27 35.21
N LYS A 291 3.26 8.02 36.42
CA LYS A 291 3.15 8.95 37.56
C LYS A 291 4.47 9.70 37.77
N GLY A 292 4.41 10.98 38.04
CA GLY A 292 5.51 11.75 38.64
C GLY A 292 6.59 12.26 37.69
N GLY A 293 6.64 11.92 36.41
CA GLY A 293 7.62 12.48 35.49
C GLY A 293 7.85 11.66 34.23
N ILE A 294 8.40 12.30 33.20
CA ILE A 294 8.53 11.70 31.82
C ILE A 294 9.60 10.61 31.76
N SER A 295 10.37 10.36 32.81
CA SER A 295 11.47 9.38 32.83
C SER A 295 11.11 7.99 33.35
N GLY A 296 9.87 7.74 33.73
CA GLY A 296 9.39 6.44 34.24
C GLY A 296 8.94 5.48 33.14
N SER A 297 8.70 4.23 33.53
CA SER A 297 8.07 3.25 32.63
C SER A 297 6.60 3.57 32.42
N TRP A 298 6.13 3.42 31.15
CA TRP A 298 4.72 3.58 30.82
C TRP A 298 3.93 2.34 31.18
N THR A 299 2.81 2.53 31.88
CA THR A 299 1.88 1.48 32.28
C THR A 299 0.66 1.52 31.38
N THR A 300 0.26 0.37 30.82
CA THR A 300 -0.98 0.24 30.06
C THR A 300 -2.17 0.11 31.01
N GLY A 301 -3.18 0.95 30.83
CA GLY A 301 -4.40 0.92 31.64
C GLY A 301 -5.15 2.25 31.66
N THR A 302 -6.30 2.21 32.30
CA THR A 302 -7.20 3.36 32.42
C THR A 302 -7.38 3.85 33.86
N ASN A 303 -7.11 3.00 34.86
CA ASN A 303 -7.25 3.35 36.27
C ASN A 303 -5.89 3.67 36.87
N VAL A 304 -5.74 4.88 37.35
CA VAL A 304 -4.53 5.36 38.02
C VAL A 304 -4.85 5.59 39.50
N THR A 305 -4.22 4.82 40.39
CA THR A 305 -4.49 4.81 41.83
C THR A 305 -3.27 5.21 42.63
N GLY A 306 -3.45 5.49 43.95
CA GLY A 306 -2.37 5.85 44.86
C GLY A 306 -1.69 7.16 44.47
N LEU A 307 -2.48 8.15 44.10
CA LEU A 307 -2.05 9.51 43.76
C LEU A 307 -2.15 10.37 45.03
N HIS A 308 -1.22 11.30 45.14
CA HIS A 308 -1.22 12.29 46.23
C HIS A 308 -1.50 13.68 45.68
N HIS A 309 -1.80 14.61 46.59
CA HIS A 309 -1.92 16.01 46.23
C HIS A 309 -0.65 16.51 45.54
N ARG A 310 -0.80 17.18 44.38
CA ARG A 310 0.25 17.68 43.47
C ARG A 310 1.00 16.61 42.68
N ASP A 311 0.59 15.36 42.76
CA ASP A 311 1.12 14.39 41.79
C ASP A 311 0.70 14.76 40.37
N THR A 312 1.58 14.51 39.41
CA THR A 312 1.27 14.68 38.00
C THR A 312 1.16 13.29 37.34
N VAL A 313 0.08 13.09 36.61
CA VAL A 313 -0.10 11.92 35.75
C VAL A 313 0.08 12.34 34.30
N PHE A 314 1.00 11.70 33.61
CA PHE A 314 1.16 11.80 32.16
C PHE A 314 0.44 10.64 31.49
N ALA A 315 -0.22 10.90 30.38
CA ALA A 315 -0.89 9.87 29.59
C ALA A 315 -0.63 10.07 28.11
N ARG A 316 -0.64 8.97 27.33
CA ARG A 316 -0.51 8.95 25.89
C ARG A 316 -1.34 7.86 25.28
N LEU A 317 -1.63 7.97 23.97
CA LEU A 317 -2.28 6.94 23.16
C LEU A 317 -1.24 6.10 22.41
N THR A 318 -1.55 4.83 22.18
CA THR A 318 -0.74 3.96 21.32
C THR A 318 -1.61 2.99 20.53
N ASP A 319 -1.19 2.69 19.33
CA ASP A 319 -1.71 1.61 18.48
C ASP A 319 -0.82 0.34 18.54
N GLY A 320 0.10 0.28 19.49
CA GLY A 320 1.08 -0.78 19.66
C GLY A 320 2.40 -0.56 18.91
N LYS A 321 2.44 0.37 17.94
CA LYS A 321 3.62 0.77 17.19
C LYS A 321 3.96 2.24 17.38
N ASN A 322 2.98 3.11 17.26
CA ASN A 322 3.11 4.56 17.31
C ASN A 322 2.55 5.10 18.61
N TYR A 323 2.98 6.30 18.98
CA TYR A 323 2.53 7.01 20.15
C TYR A 323 2.10 8.43 19.78
N GLY A 324 1.15 8.96 20.52
CA GLY A 324 0.67 10.33 20.34
C GLY A 324 -0.39 10.67 21.38
N GLY A 325 -0.99 11.84 21.25
CA GLY A 325 -2.01 12.30 22.19
C GLY A 325 -1.50 12.47 23.61
N GLU A 326 -0.23 12.87 23.80
CA GLU A 326 0.35 13.08 25.14
C GLU A 326 -0.35 14.21 25.88
N ALA A 327 -0.70 13.98 27.14
CA ALA A 327 -1.37 14.92 28.00
C ALA A 327 -0.94 14.71 29.45
N SER A 328 -1.16 15.70 30.29
CA SER A 328 -0.89 15.60 31.73
C SER A 328 -1.98 16.24 32.58
N ILE A 329 -2.17 15.73 33.76
CA ILE A 329 -3.03 16.31 34.78
C ILE A 329 -2.30 16.35 36.13
N THR A 330 -2.47 17.45 36.88
CA THR A 330 -2.01 17.55 38.26
C THR A 330 -3.19 17.26 39.18
N ILE A 331 -2.98 16.37 40.13
CA ILE A 331 -3.99 15.96 41.12
C ILE A 331 -4.04 17.02 42.23
N LEU A 332 -5.17 17.67 42.35
CA LEU A 332 -5.36 18.72 43.35
C LEU A 332 -6.47 18.31 44.30
N ASP A 333 -6.15 18.34 45.59
CA ASP A 333 -7.15 18.42 46.65
C ASP A 333 -7.49 19.89 46.83
N THR A 334 -8.75 20.23 46.68
CA THR A 334 -9.30 21.58 46.82
C THR A 334 -10.24 21.71 48.00
N VAL A 335 -10.43 20.65 48.77
CA VAL A 335 -11.29 20.66 49.96
C VAL A 335 -10.45 20.98 51.18
N ILE A 336 -10.93 21.90 51.96
CA ILE A 336 -10.26 22.23 53.22
C ILE A 336 -10.60 21.22 54.31
N PRO A 337 -9.72 20.96 55.27
CA PRO A 337 -10.01 20.09 56.41
C PRO A 337 -11.30 20.48 57.12
N GLN A 338 -12.12 19.48 57.40
CA GLN A 338 -13.45 19.61 57.99
C GLN A 338 -13.45 19.03 59.43
N ASP A 339 -14.56 19.21 60.12
CA ASP A 339 -14.81 18.56 61.42
C ASP A 339 -13.73 18.87 62.49
N ALA A 340 -13.30 20.13 62.59
CA ALA A 340 -12.43 20.55 63.70
C ALA A 340 -13.11 20.32 65.02
N ARG A 341 -12.58 19.44 65.82
CA ARG A 341 -13.08 19.17 67.19
C ARG A 341 -11.98 19.40 68.25
N ILE A 342 -12.32 20.06 69.30
CA ILE A 342 -11.43 20.20 70.42
C ILE A 342 -12.07 19.47 71.60
N SER A 343 -11.33 18.51 72.15
CA SER A 343 -11.70 17.83 73.36
C SER A 343 -10.70 18.20 74.48
N LEU A 344 -11.19 18.53 75.62
CA LEU A 344 -10.38 18.80 76.79
C LEU A 344 -10.44 17.59 77.73
N SER A 345 -9.29 17.12 78.14
CA SER A 345 -9.16 16.07 79.21
C SER A 345 -8.27 16.60 80.34
N GLY A 346 -8.70 16.37 81.53
CA GLY A 346 -8.00 16.78 82.74
C GLY A 346 -8.97 17.14 83.85
N THR A 347 -8.53 17.16 85.04
CA THR A 347 -9.37 17.53 86.23
C THR A 347 -9.48 19.02 86.33
N SER A 348 -10.65 19.57 86.10
CA SER A 348 -11.04 20.97 86.26
C SER A 348 -11.33 21.26 87.68
N THR A 349 -10.40 21.16 88.58
CA THR A 349 -10.54 21.71 89.90
C THR A 349 -9.48 22.75 90.16
N THR A 350 -9.84 23.82 90.82
CA THR A 350 -9.22 25.11 91.11
C THR A 350 -7.76 25.09 91.58
N THR A 351 -6.97 24.10 91.35
CA THR A 351 -5.54 24.01 91.72
C THR A 351 -4.77 23.32 90.54
N ALA A 352 -3.92 24.18 89.98
CA ALA A 352 -2.81 23.87 89.07
C ALA A 352 -2.71 22.40 88.48
N GLY A 353 -3.68 21.98 87.74
CA GLY A 353 -3.61 20.71 86.99
C GLY A 353 -3.42 21.02 85.49
N ASN A 354 -2.64 20.18 84.82
CA ASN A 354 -2.48 20.29 83.40
C ASN A 354 -3.77 19.83 82.67
N VAL A 355 -4.31 20.69 81.82
CA VAL A 355 -5.39 20.35 80.93
C VAL A 355 -4.80 20.01 79.55
N THR A 356 -5.08 18.81 79.06
CA THR A 356 -4.68 18.44 77.78
C THR A 356 -5.82 18.75 76.78
N ALA A 357 -5.54 19.61 75.79
CA ALA A 357 -6.43 19.88 74.69
C ALA A 357 -6.03 18.96 73.51
N THR A 358 -6.94 18.12 73.09
CA THR A 358 -6.77 17.31 71.91
C THR A 358 -7.59 17.96 70.82
N VAL A 359 -6.90 18.30 69.70
CA VAL A 359 -7.53 18.87 68.52
C VAL A 359 -7.56 17.78 67.47
N THR A 360 -8.75 17.45 66.97
CA THR A 360 -8.96 16.53 65.93
C THR A 360 -9.47 17.28 64.69
N LEU A 361 -8.74 17.14 63.59
CA LEU A 361 -9.17 17.59 62.28
C LEU A 361 -9.36 16.37 61.40
N LYS A 362 -10.30 16.42 60.49
CA LYS A 362 -10.52 15.39 59.50
C LYS A 362 -10.45 16.00 58.11
N ASP A 363 -9.61 15.45 57.30
CA ASP A 363 -9.58 15.65 55.88
C ASP A 363 -9.62 14.28 55.21
N ASN A 364 -10.70 14.03 54.48
CA ASN A 364 -10.90 12.74 53.86
C ASN A 364 -10.19 12.65 52.48
N GLU A 365 -9.62 13.75 52.02
CA GLU A 365 -8.94 13.81 50.73
C GLU A 365 -7.42 13.66 50.91
N SER A 366 -6.65 14.73 50.89
CA SER A 366 -5.17 14.59 50.98
C SER A 366 -4.67 14.35 52.42
N GLY A 367 -5.55 14.41 53.36
CA GLY A 367 -5.21 14.31 54.80
C GLY A 367 -4.76 15.62 55.42
N VAL A 368 -4.63 15.61 56.74
CA VAL A 368 -4.22 16.82 57.49
C VAL A 368 -2.70 16.91 57.60
N ASN A 369 -2.12 18.01 57.12
CA ASN A 369 -0.69 18.25 57.30
C ASN A 369 -0.42 18.73 58.76
N ALA A 370 -0.09 17.79 59.63
CA ALA A 370 0.17 18.07 61.06
C ALA A 370 1.35 19.03 61.29
N THR A 371 2.34 19.04 60.38
CA THR A 371 3.52 19.92 60.50
C THR A 371 3.21 21.38 60.13
N ALA A 372 2.27 21.60 59.21
CA ALA A 372 1.87 22.95 58.81
C ALA A 372 0.70 23.50 59.61
N SER A 373 0.06 22.68 60.46
CA SER A 373 -1.07 23.08 61.29
C SER A 373 -0.60 23.99 62.42
N LYS A 374 -1.24 25.10 62.57
CA LYS A 374 -0.97 26.07 63.65
C LYS A 374 -2.18 26.15 64.57
N TRP A 375 -1.92 26.09 65.90
CA TRP A 375 -2.90 26.16 66.91
C TRP A 375 -2.69 27.47 67.72
N THR A 376 -3.74 28.18 68.00
CA THR A 376 -3.73 29.29 68.87
C THR A 376 -4.69 29.04 70.07
N TYR A 377 -4.25 29.28 71.24
CA TYR A 377 -5.09 29.21 72.46
C TYR A 377 -5.02 30.50 73.20
N ASN A 378 -6.09 30.82 73.85
CA ASN A 378 -6.16 31.96 74.71
C ASN A 378 -6.56 31.47 76.10
N THR A 379 -5.72 31.78 77.08
CA THR A 379 -6.04 31.56 78.51
C THR A 379 -6.62 32.82 79.01
N ASN A 380 -7.94 32.89 79.22
CA ASN A 380 -8.56 33.96 79.95
C ASN A 380 -8.21 33.74 81.40
N SER A 381 -7.21 34.46 81.90
CA SER A 381 -7.06 34.75 83.36
C SER A 381 -8.02 35.87 83.64
N GLY A 382 -9.32 35.60 83.71
CA GLY A 382 -10.30 36.55 84.20
C GLY A 382 -10.40 36.48 85.68
N ASN A 383 -10.38 37.65 86.36
CA ASN A 383 -10.80 37.80 87.73
C ASN A 383 -12.17 37.17 87.93
#